data_52fdbeeef2788e88076980ca498bfd17
#
_entry.id   52fdbeeef2788e88076980ca498bfd17
#
_cell.length_a   1.000
_cell.length_b   1.000
_cell.length_c   1.000
_cell.angle_alpha   90.00
_cell.angle_beta   90.00
_cell.angle_gamma   90.00
#
_symmetry.space_group_name_H-M   'P 1'
#
loop_
_entity.id
_entity.type
_entity.pdbx_description
1 polymer ?
#
loop_
_entity_poly.entity_id
_entity_poly.type
_entity_poly.pdbx_seq_one_letter_code
_entity_poly.pdbx_strand_id
1 'polypeptide(L)'
;PAKNRLIEIIPAETTSPESLAAVEQYCKTMGKVVIICKDRPGFVVNRFFVPWLNEACHLVDEGVASIAQIDAVAEKAFNIGMGPFALMNLTGPSIALHATNYLAEQLNCARYYGAECLKQTIAESGMWDIGEITECDDETSQIISERLLGQVFAVSAQSGQEEMCSIEDVDRG
;
A
#
# COMPACT_ATOMS: atom_id res chain seq x y z
N PRO A 1 -0.70 9.38 13.80
CA PRO A 1 -0.59 8.27 14.78
C PRO A 1 -1.86 8.07 15.60
N ALA A 2 -2.56 9.17 16.06
CA ALA A 2 -3.74 9.02 16.92
C ALA A 2 -4.94 8.35 16.22
N LYS A 3 -5.13 8.59 14.92
CA LYS A 3 -6.24 8.03 14.12
C LYS A 3 -5.95 6.64 13.56
N ASN A 4 -4.69 6.30 13.32
CA ASN A 4 -4.33 4.99 12.78
C ASN A 4 -4.43 3.92 13.87
N ARG A 5 -5.22 2.88 13.61
CA ARG A 5 -5.42 1.78 14.56
C ARG A 5 -4.35 0.72 14.47
N LEU A 6 -3.71 0.56 13.32
CA LEU A 6 -2.70 -0.46 13.07
C LEU A 6 -1.32 0.00 13.54
N ILE A 7 -0.58 -0.90 14.18
CA ILE A 7 0.82 -0.74 14.59
C ILE A 7 1.57 -2.00 14.21
N GLU A 8 2.70 -1.83 13.52
CA GLU A 8 3.67 -2.89 13.27
C GLU A 8 4.74 -2.84 14.36
N ILE A 9 4.98 -3.97 15.02
CA ILE A 9 6.07 -4.16 15.97
C ILE A 9 7.14 -5.02 15.30
N ILE A 10 8.33 -4.47 15.19
CA ILE A 10 9.48 -5.11 14.56
C ILE A 10 10.52 -5.39 15.65
N PRO A 11 10.54 -6.59 16.24
CA PRO A 11 11.52 -6.93 17.24
C PRO A 11 12.91 -7.11 16.61
N ALA A 12 13.93 -6.51 17.22
CA ALA A 12 15.32 -6.79 16.89
C ALA A 12 15.72 -8.17 17.45
N GLU A 13 16.83 -8.73 16.96
CA GLU A 13 17.35 -10.02 17.44
C GLU A 13 17.66 -10.00 18.96
N THR A 14 17.97 -8.82 19.51
CA THR A 14 18.25 -8.62 20.93
C THR A 14 17.05 -8.26 21.77
N THR A 15 15.85 -8.16 21.17
CA THR A 15 14.61 -7.84 21.90
C THR A 15 14.20 -9.03 22.77
N SER A 16 14.11 -8.81 24.10
CA SER A 16 13.66 -9.88 24.98
C SER A 16 12.18 -10.18 24.81
N PRO A 17 11.73 -11.44 25.04
CA PRO A 17 10.32 -11.80 24.99
C PRO A 17 9.45 -10.94 25.92
N GLU A 18 9.95 -10.60 27.09
CA GLU A 18 9.25 -9.79 28.08
C GLU A 18 9.04 -8.36 27.57
N SER A 19 10.07 -7.77 26.93
CA SER A 19 9.97 -6.44 26.32
C SER A 19 8.96 -6.42 25.18
N LEU A 20 8.99 -7.43 24.31
CA LEU A 20 8.03 -7.57 23.22
C LEU A 20 6.60 -7.68 23.74
N ALA A 21 6.36 -8.55 24.72
CA ALA A 21 5.04 -8.74 25.34
C ALA A 21 4.55 -7.45 26.03
N ALA A 22 5.43 -6.69 26.68
CA ALA A 22 5.08 -5.43 27.34
C ALA A 22 4.64 -4.37 26.32
N VAL A 23 5.37 -4.23 25.20
CA VAL A 23 5.04 -3.28 24.14
C VAL A 23 3.74 -3.67 23.43
N GLU A 24 3.55 -4.95 23.12
CA GLU A 24 2.32 -5.46 22.54
C GLU A 24 1.12 -5.18 23.45
N GLN A 25 1.23 -5.49 24.74
CA GLN A 25 0.18 -5.23 25.73
C GLN A 25 -0.12 -3.73 25.84
N TYR A 26 0.90 -2.89 25.85
CA TYR A 26 0.73 -1.43 25.87
C TYR A 26 -0.06 -0.93 24.65
N CYS A 27 0.30 -1.38 23.45
CA CYS A 27 -0.41 -1.03 22.23
C CYS A 27 -1.88 -1.48 22.26
N LYS A 28 -2.15 -2.69 22.75
CA LYS A 28 -3.51 -3.22 22.92
C LYS A 28 -4.35 -2.40 23.90
N THR A 29 -3.74 -1.93 25.01
CA THR A 29 -4.45 -1.06 25.99
C THR A 29 -4.81 0.30 25.39
N MET A 30 -4.10 0.77 24.38
CA MET A 30 -4.42 1.96 23.61
C MET A 30 -5.46 1.72 22.51
N GLY A 31 -6.07 0.53 22.43
CA GLY A 31 -7.03 0.18 21.40
C GLY A 31 -6.42 -0.01 20.01
N LYS A 32 -5.12 -0.34 19.93
CA LYS A 32 -4.43 -0.58 18.67
C LYS A 32 -4.53 -2.06 18.25
N VAL A 33 -4.59 -2.26 16.95
CA VAL A 33 -4.37 -3.56 16.31
C VAL A 33 -2.87 -3.71 16.10
N VAL A 34 -2.30 -4.81 16.58
CA VAL A 34 -0.86 -5.05 16.54
C VAL A 34 -0.54 -6.17 15.56
N ILE A 35 0.43 -5.92 14.69
CA ILE A 35 1.10 -6.92 13.84
C ILE A 35 2.54 -7.05 14.33
N ILE A 36 2.99 -8.28 14.59
CA ILE A 36 4.40 -8.55 14.86
C ILE A 36 5.03 -9.09 13.59
N CYS A 37 6.01 -8.38 13.05
CA CYS A 37 6.64 -8.75 11.79
C CYS A 37 8.18 -8.73 11.87
N LYS A 38 8.80 -9.45 10.93
CA LYS A 38 10.26 -9.44 10.77
C LYS A 38 10.73 -8.11 10.20
N ASP A 39 11.97 -7.75 10.52
CA ASP A 39 12.67 -6.61 9.91
C ASP A 39 13.01 -6.93 8.45
N ARG A 40 12.11 -6.58 7.55
CA ARG A 40 12.21 -6.76 6.11
C ARG A 40 11.84 -5.48 5.38
N PRO A 41 12.36 -5.23 4.18
CA PRO A 41 12.03 -4.05 3.38
C PRO A 41 10.52 -3.87 3.25
N GLY A 42 10.01 -2.71 3.69
CA GLY A 42 8.59 -2.34 3.63
C GLY A 42 7.71 -2.93 4.72
N PHE A 43 8.24 -3.73 5.63
CA PHE A 43 7.49 -4.45 6.67
C PHE A 43 6.24 -5.12 6.08
N VAL A 44 5.09 -5.06 6.71
CA VAL A 44 3.84 -5.59 6.15
C VAL A 44 3.08 -4.51 5.39
N VAL A 45 2.79 -3.37 6.01
CA VAL A 45 1.90 -2.35 5.43
C VAL A 45 2.43 -1.80 4.11
N ASN A 46 3.68 -1.35 4.05
CA ASN A 46 4.23 -0.80 2.82
C ASN A 46 4.41 -1.85 1.71
N ARG A 47 4.55 -3.13 2.07
CA ARG A 47 4.57 -4.22 1.08
C ARG A 47 3.26 -4.32 0.30
N PHE A 48 2.12 -4.01 0.93
CA PHE A 48 0.81 -3.97 0.28
C PHE A 48 0.54 -2.64 -0.38
N PHE A 49 0.72 -1.54 0.34
CA PHE A 49 0.36 -0.21 -0.15
C PHE A 49 1.21 0.25 -1.34
N VAL A 50 2.51 0.05 -1.29
CA VAL A 50 3.41 0.58 -2.33
C VAL A 50 3.10 -0.01 -3.71
N PRO A 51 3.02 -1.34 -3.91
CA PRO A 51 2.68 -1.89 -5.22
C PRO A 51 1.23 -1.62 -5.62
N TRP A 52 0.31 -1.48 -4.66
CA TRP A 52 -1.08 -1.11 -4.93
C TRP A 52 -1.18 0.32 -5.48
N LEU A 53 -0.47 1.29 -4.88
CA LEU A 53 -0.37 2.67 -5.38
C LEU A 53 0.31 2.71 -6.75
N ASN A 54 1.39 1.96 -6.93
CA ASN A 54 2.13 1.89 -8.17
C ASN A 54 1.31 1.27 -9.31
N GLU A 55 0.50 0.26 -9.01
CA GLU A 55 -0.42 -0.37 -9.97
C GLU A 55 -1.49 0.61 -10.45
N ALA A 56 -2.03 1.44 -9.56
CA ALA A 56 -2.94 2.52 -9.94
C ALA A 56 -2.28 3.48 -10.95
N CYS A 57 -0.99 3.81 -10.74
CA CYS A 57 -0.23 4.64 -11.68
C CYS A 57 -0.03 3.91 -13.03
N HIS A 58 0.26 2.61 -13.03
CA HIS A 58 0.38 1.83 -14.28
C HIS A 58 -0.93 1.80 -15.06
N LEU A 59 -2.08 1.73 -14.40
CA LEU A 59 -3.39 1.84 -15.08
C LEU A 59 -3.56 3.17 -15.81
N VAL A 60 -3.01 4.27 -15.27
CA VAL A 60 -2.98 5.57 -15.96
C VAL A 60 -2.00 5.55 -17.13
N ASP A 61 -0.77 5.05 -16.93
CA ASP A 61 0.25 4.96 -17.98
C ASP A 61 -0.23 4.14 -19.20
N GLU A 62 -1.03 3.11 -18.94
CA GLU A 62 -1.62 2.23 -19.96
C GLU A 62 -2.89 2.82 -20.59
N GLY A 63 -3.39 3.94 -20.06
CA GLY A 63 -4.61 4.58 -20.57
C GLY A 63 -5.89 3.80 -20.31
N VAL A 64 -5.92 2.95 -19.27
CA VAL A 64 -7.08 2.13 -18.92
C VAL A 64 -8.24 3.00 -18.42
N ALA A 65 -7.94 3.98 -17.56
CA ALA A 65 -8.94 4.89 -17.01
C ALA A 65 -8.31 6.20 -16.53
N SER A 66 -9.14 7.19 -16.25
CA SER A 66 -8.72 8.43 -15.63
C SER A 66 -8.40 8.24 -14.14
N ILE A 67 -7.61 9.16 -13.58
CA ILE A 67 -7.28 9.21 -12.15
C ILE A 67 -8.54 9.16 -11.28
N ALA A 68 -9.55 9.99 -11.61
CA ALA A 68 -10.80 10.05 -10.88
C ALA A 68 -11.58 8.73 -10.91
N GLN A 69 -11.58 8.05 -12.06
CA GLN A 69 -12.25 6.74 -12.20
C GLN A 69 -11.54 5.65 -11.39
N ILE A 70 -10.21 5.63 -11.42
CA ILE A 70 -9.43 4.65 -10.65
C ILE A 70 -9.65 4.86 -9.14
N ASP A 71 -9.61 6.11 -8.66
CA ASP A 71 -9.88 6.42 -7.25
C ASP A 71 -11.29 5.97 -6.85
N ALA A 72 -12.32 6.33 -7.64
CA ALA A 72 -13.70 5.98 -7.34
C ALA A 72 -13.95 4.46 -7.33
N VAL A 73 -13.36 3.72 -8.28
CA VAL A 73 -13.47 2.26 -8.34
C VAL A 73 -12.73 1.62 -7.16
N ALA A 74 -11.53 2.10 -6.83
CA ALA A 74 -10.77 1.60 -5.69
C ALA A 74 -11.50 1.83 -4.36
N GLU A 75 -12.07 3.02 -4.13
CA GLU A 75 -12.87 3.31 -2.94
C GLU A 75 -14.03 2.34 -2.77
N LYS A 76 -14.75 2.06 -3.85
CA LYS A 76 -15.89 1.13 -3.86
C LYS A 76 -15.44 -0.32 -3.67
N ALA A 77 -14.42 -0.76 -4.42
CA ALA A 77 -13.98 -2.16 -4.42
C ALA A 77 -13.36 -2.60 -3.08
N PHE A 78 -12.62 -1.69 -2.42
CA PHE A 78 -11.94 -1.97 -1.16
C PHE A 78 -12.69 -1.41 0.06
N ASN A 79 -13.84 -0.77 -0.12
CA ASN A 79 -14.62 -0.10 0.93
C ASN A 79 -13.75 0.84 1.79
N ILE A 80 -12.93 1.65 1.13
CA ILE A 80 -12.03 2.62 1.73
C ILE A 80 -12.51 4.04 1.46
N GLY A 81 -12.15 4.99 2.32
CA GLY A 81 -12.61 6.38 2.21
C GLY A 81 -11.73 7.27 1.34
N MET A 82 -10.73 6.72 0.65
CA MET A 82 -9.79 7.48 -0.16
C MET A 82 -9.11 6.56 -1.17
N GLY A 83 -9.16 6.94 -2.44
CA GLY A 83 -8.49 6.21 -3.51
C GLY A 83 -6.98 6.41 -3.54
N PRO A 84 -6.25 5.66 -4.41
CA PRO A 84 -4.79 5.66 -4.44
C PRO A 84 -4.18 7.04 -4.72
N PHE A 85 -4.74 7.83 -5.62
CA PHE A 85 -4.19 9.14 -5.98
C PHE A 85 -4.50 10.19 -4.93
N ALA A 86 -5.71 10.19 -4.37
CA ALA A 86 -6.06 11.05 -3.22
C ALA A 86 -5.18 10.73 -2.00
N LEU A 87 -4.88 9.44 -1.76
CA LEU A 87 -3.97 9.02 -0.70
C LEU A 87 -2.53 9.48 -0.97
N MET A 88 -2.03 9.37 -2.20
CA MET A 88 -0.72 9.90 -2.57
C MET A 88 -0.65 11.43 -2.43
N ASN A 89 -1.72 12.16 -2.73
CA ASN A 89 -1.78 13.60 -2.48
C ASN A 89 -1.71 13.95 -0.99
N LEU A 90 -2.34 13.14 -0.13
CA LEU A 90 -2.30 13.35 1.32
C LEU A 90 -0.91 13.05 1.91
N THR A 91 -0.23 12.02 1.43
CA THR A 91 1.06 11.55 1.96
C THR A 91 2.26 12.17 1.26
N GLY A 92 2.11 12.59 0.04
CA GLY A 92 3.11 13.15 -0.88
C GLY A 92 3.53 12.14 -1.96
N PRO A 93 3.31 12.44 -3.26
CA PRO A 93 3.71 11.55 -4.36
C PRO A 93 5.21 11.21 -4.36
N SER A 94 6.06 12.13 -3.92
CA SER A 94 7.50 11.90 -3.77
C SER A 94 7.83 10.80 -2.74
N ILE A 95 7.04 10.68 -1.68
CA ILE A 95 7.18 9.60 -0.69
C ILE A 95 6.80 8.25 -1.31
N ALA A 96 5.73 8.22 -2.11
CA ALA A 96 5.33 7.02 -2.83
C ALA A 96 6.42 6.56 -3.80
N LEU A 97 6.99 7.46 -4.60
CA LEU A 97 8.09 7.13 -5.52
C LEU A 97 9.35 6.65 -4.78
N HIS A 98 9.73 7.33 -3.69
CA HIS A 98 10.87 6.90 -2.89
C HIS A 98 10.68 5.48 -2.33
N ALA A 99 9.50 5.19 -1.78
CA ALA A 99 9.17 3.87 -1.26
C ALA A 99 9.16 2.80 -2.37
N THR A 100 8.62 3.13 -3.54
CA THR A 100 8.60 2.27 -4.73
C THR A 100 10.01 1.93 -5.17
N ASN A 101 10.88 2.93 -5.35
CA ASN A 101 12.27 2.73 -5.76
C ASN A 101 13.05 1.91 -4.73
N TYR A 102 12.89 2.21 -3.43
CA TYR A 102 13.52 1.46 -2.36
C TYR A 102 13.12 -0.02 -2.39
N LEU A 103 11.82 -0.33 -2.51
CA LEU A 103 11.36 -1.71 -2.58
C LEU A 103 11.78 -2.42 -3.87
N ALA A 104 11.83 -1.71 -5.00
CA ALA A 104 12.33 -2.24 -6.27
C ALA A 104 13.79 -2.68 -6.15
N GLU A 105 14.64 -1.85 -5.54
CA GLU A 105 16.05 -2.14 -5.29
C GLU A 105 16.23 -3.33 -4.33
N GLN A 106 15.52 -3.30 -3.18
CA GLN A 106 15.70 -4.31 -2.14
C GLN A 106 15.14 -5.68 -2.51
N LEU A 107 14.06 -5.73 -3.30
CA LEU A 107 13.35 -6.97 -3.62
C LEU A 107 13.62 -7.48 -5.03
N ASN A 108 14.23 -6.66 -5.90
CA ASN A 108 14.46 -6.95 -7.31
C ASN A 108 13.21 -7.53 -8.00
N CYS A 109 12.07 -6.88 -7.80
CA CYS A 109 10.78 -7.35 -8.29
C CYS A 109 10.08 -6.26 -9.11
N ALA A 110 9.65 -6.60 -10.32
CA ALA A 110 9.11 -5.66 -11.32
C ALA A 110 7.89 -4.86 -10.83
N ARG A 111 7.05 -5.44 -9.96
CA ARG A 111 5.86 -4.74 -9.41
C ARG A 111 6.18 -3.47 -8.64
N TYR A 112 7.43 -3.31 -8.20
CA TYR A 112 7.90 -2.14 -7.47
C TYR A 112 8.65 -1.15 -8.36
N TYR A 113 8.78 -1.37 -9.66
CA TYR A 113 9.36 -0.36 -10.55
C TYR A 113 8.38 0.78 -10.75
N GLY A 114 8.82 1.99 -10.38
CA GLY A 114 7.96 3.18 -10.38
C GLY A 114 7.40 3.52 -11.76
N ALA A 115 6.08 3.67 -11.82
CA ALA A 115 5.33 4.09 -12.99
C ALA A 115 5.81 5.45 -13.52
N GLU A 116 5.69 5.69 -14.82
CA GLU A 116 6.22 6.89 -15.46
C GLU A 116 5.41 8.13 -15.09
N CYS A 117 4.09 8.03 -15.05
CA CYS A 117 3.22 9.15 -14.65
C CYS A 117 3.52 9.65 -13.23
N LEU A 118 3.93 8.75 -12.30
CA LEU A 118 4.31 9.15 -10.94
C LEU A 118 5.56 10.04 -10.95
N LYS A 119 6.57 9.66 -11.75
CA LYS A 119 7.79 10.47 -11.92
C LYS A 119 7.50 11.81 -12.57
N GLN A 120 6.66 11.80 -13.60
CA GLN A 120 6.26 12.98 -14.34
C GLN A 120 5.47 13.96 -13.45
N THR A 121 4.48 13.46 -12.70
CA THR A 121 3.69 14.30 -11.77
C THR A 121 4.59 15.00 -10.75
N ILE A 122 5.60 14.29 -10.20
CA ILE A 122 6.53 14.89 -9.25
C ILE A 122 7.39 15.99 -9.91
N ALA A 123 7.82 15.77 -11.15
CA ALA A 123 8.62 16.74 -11.89
C ALA A 123 7.82 18.02 -12.27
N GLU A 124 6.53 17.87 -12.56
CA GLU A 124 5.69 18.98 -13.05
C GLU A 124 5.03 19.77 -11.91
N SER A 125 4.31 19.11 -11.02
CA SER A 125 3.47 19.75 -10.01
C SER A 125 3.68 19.25 -8.58
N GLY A 126 4.18 18.03 -8.42
CA GLY A 126 4.28 17.35 -7.14
C GLY A 126 2.97 16.87 -6.56
N MET A 127 1.85 17.05 -7.27
CA MET A 127 0.50 16.66 -6.84
C MET A 127 -0.30 16.16 -8.05
N TRP A 128 -1.19 15.19 -7.79
CA TRP A 128 -2.13 14.69 -8.77
C TRP A 128 -3.31 15.66 -8.94
N ASP A 129 -3.66 15.97 -10.19
CA ASP A 129 -4.97 16.53 -10.49
C ASP A 129 -5.98 15.39 -10.57
N ILE A 130 -6.83 15.26 -9.56
CA ILE A 130 -7.81 14.17 -9.51
C ILE A 130 -8.88 14.34 -10.59
N GLY A 131 -9.22 15.60 -10.93
CA GLY A 131 -10.26 15.89 -11.91
C GLY A 131 -11.68 15.60 -11.41
N GLU A 132 -12.63 15.59 -12.34
CA GLU A 132 -14.02 15.29 -12.05
C GLU A 132 -14.27 13.78 -12.19
N ILE A 133 -15.12 13.24 -11.30
CA ILE A 133 -15.56 11.83 -11.38
C ILE A 133 -16.50 11.70 -12.57
N THR A 134 -16.09 10.89 -13.54
CA THR A 134 -16.93 10.48 -14.68
C THR A 134 -17.36 9.03 -14.51
N GLU A 135 -18.48 8.65 -15.12
CA GLU A 135 -18.91 7.26 -15.13
C GLU A 135 -17.82 6.35 -15.70
N CYS A 136 -17.60 5.22 -15.05
CA CYS A 136 -16.74 4.15 -15.51
C CYS A 136 -17.64 2.98 -15.90
N ASP A 137 -17.45 2.43 -17.09
CA ASP A 137 -18.20 1.25 -17.51
C ASP A 137 -17.82 0.01 -16.67
N ASP A 138 -18.67 -1.00 -16.70
CA ASP A 138 -18.51 -2.19 -15.87
C ASP A 138 -17.24 -2.97 -16.22
N GLU A 139 -16.86 -3.04 -17.51
CA GLU A 139 -15.65 -3.76 -17.96
C GLU A 139 -14.39 -3.07 -17.43
N THR A 140 -14.28 -1.76 -17.61
CA THR A 140 -13.17 -0.95 -17.10
C THR A 140 -13.10 -1.01 -15.56
N SER A 141 -14.24 -0.92 -14.88
CA SER A 141 -14.33 -1.04 -13.42
C SER A 141 -13.85 -2.40 -12.92
N GLN A 142 -14.18 -3.47 -13.65
CA GLN A 142 -13.71 -4.81 -13.34
C GLN A 142 -12.18 -4.93 -13.52
N ILE A 143 -11.63 -4.42 -14.62
CA ILE A 143 -10.18 -4.42 -14.88
C ILE A 143 -9.43 -3.72 -13.75
N ILE A 144 -9.87 -2.52 -13.36
CA ILE A 144 -9.24 -1.76 -12.27
C ILE A 144 -9.26 -2.58 -10.98
N SER A 145 -10.43 -3.10 -10.61
CA SER A 145 -10.62 -3.86 -9.36
C SER A 145 -9.75 -5.13 -9.34
N GLU A 146 -9.72 -5.90 -10.42
CA GLU A 146 -8.94 -7.13 -10.55
C GLU A 146 -7.43 -6.85 -10.51
N ARG A 147 -6.97 -5.80 -11.18
CA ARG A 147 -5.56 -5.39 -11.18
C ARG A 147 -5.08 -4.98 -9.78
N LEU A 148 -5.83 -4.11 -9.11
CA LEU A 148 -5.52 -3.68 -7.76
C LEU A 148 -5.59 -4.83 -6.74
N LEU A 149 -6.61 -5.68 -6.83
CA LEU A 149 -6.74 -6.86 -5.98
C LEU A 149 -5.64 -7.91 -6.25
N GLY A 150 -5.22 -8.04 -7.50
CA GLY A 150 -4.11 -8.88 -7.92
C GLY A 150 -2.80 -8.54 -7.21
N GLN A 151 -2.53 -7.25 -6.94
CA GLN A 151 -1.36 -6.84 -6.15
C GLN A 151 -1.47 -7.31 -4.70
N VAL A 152 -2.65 -7.21 -4.10
CA VAL A 152 -2.89 -7.68 -2.72
C VAL A 152 -2.62 -9.18 -2.62
N PHE A 153 -3.18 -9.99 -3.51
CA PHE A 153 -2.96 -11.44 -3.52
C PHE A 153 -1.51 -11.83 -3.77
N ALA A 154 -0.86 -11.16 -4.73
CA ALA A 154 0.54 -11.45 -5.04
C ALA A 154 1.47 -11.15 -3.86
N VAL A 155 1.23 -10.03 -3.15
CA VAL A 155 1.99 -9.69 -1.94
C VAL A 155 1.68 -10.63 -0.79
N SER A 156 0.40 -11.02 -0.60
CA SER A 156 0.01 -12.00 0.43
C SER A 156 0.75 -13.33 0.25
N ALA A 157 0.79 -13.83 -0.99
CA ALA A 157 1.50 -15.07 -1.31
C ALA A 157 3.02 -14.94 -1.04
N GLN A 158 3.63 -13.81 -1.44
CA GLN A 158 5.05 -13.56 -1.20
C GLN A 158 5.36 -13.41 0.30
N SER A 159 4.54 -12.68 1.04
CA SER A 159 4.71 -12.48 2.49
C SER A 159 4.61 -13.79 3.26
N GLY A 160 3.73 -14.69 2.83
CA GLY A 160 3.64 -16.04 3.38
C GLY A 160 4.89 -16.88 3.11
N GLN A 161 5.45 -16.82 1.91
CA GLN A 161 6.70 -17.52 1.57
C GLN A 161 7.91 -16.99 2.35
N GLU A 162 7.96 -15.69 2.60
CA GLU A 162 9.03 -15.04 3.36
C GLU A 162 8.83 -15.15 4.88
N GLU A 163 7.72 -15.73 5.32
CA GLU A 163 7.33 -15.80 6.74
C GLU A 163 7.46 -14.45 7.46
N MET A 164 6.99 -13.39 6.82
CA MET A 164 7.15 -12.01 7.33
C MET A 164 6.41 -11.79 8.63
N CYS A 165 5.20 -12.32 8.73
CA CYS A 165 4.34 -12.32 9.90
C CYS A 165 3.42 -13.54 9.85
N SER A 166 2.59 -13.75 10.87
CA SER A 166 1.58 -14.81 10.83
C SER A 166 0.52 -14.55 9.74
N ILE A 167 -0.08 -15.59 9.20
CA ILE A 167 -1.19 -15.46 8.23
C ILE A 167 -2.36 -14.68 8.85
N GLU A 168 -2.61 -14.88 10.16
CA GLU A 168 -3.63 -14.15 10.90
C GLU A 168 -3.33 -12.65 11.00
N ASP A 169 -2.06 -12.27 11.05
CA ASP A 169 -1.63 -10.86 11.07
C ASP A 169 -1.73 -10.22 9.68
N VAL A 170 -1.53 -10.97 8.60
CA VAL A 170 -1.80 -10.50 7.23
C VAL A 170 -3.28 -10.15 7.05
N ASP A 171 -4.18 -10.98 7.59
CA ASP A 171 -5.64 -10.78 7.49
C ASP A 171 -6.15 -9.61 8.35
N ARG A 172 -5.36 -9.16 9.31
CA ARG A 172 -5.69 -8.02 10.19
C ARG A 172 -5.25 -6.67 9.64
N GLY A 173 -4.27 -6.64 8.75
CA GLY A 173 -3.67 -5.42 8.18
C GLY A 173 -4.37 -4.95 6.93
#